data_af6a6d556e74549cbd9ac6dbca0263bf
#
_entry.id   af6a6d556e74549cbd9ac6dbca0263bf
#
_cell.length_a   1.000
_cell.length_b   1.000
_cell.length_c   1.000
_cell.angle_alpha   90.00
_cell.angle_beta   90.00
_cell.angle_gamma   90.00
#
_symmetry.space_group_name_H-M   'P 1'
#
loop_
_entity.id
_entity.type
_entity.pdbx_description
1 polymer ?
#
loop_
_entity_poly.entity_id
_entity_poly.type
_entity_poly.pdbx_seq_one_letter_code
_entity_poly.pdbx_strand_id
1 'polypeptide(L)'
;MLRGILISLLASLLFGYMYYFSTLLKPLSGTDIFGYRMLFTFPFVALSVIMFKQKQALAEHLKRIKKQPLFALSYIICGALMGYQMWLFLWAPNNGSSLSVSFGYLLLPIVMVAAGRIIFKERISTLKFIAVLT
;
A
#
# COMPACT_ATOMS: atom_id res chain seq x y z
N MET A 1 -15.20 -18.48 6.54
CA MET A 1 -15.73 -17.12 6.48
C MET A 1 -15.37 -16.29 7.72
N LEU A 2 -15.68 -16.76 8.95
CA LEU A 2 -15.43 -16.00 10.19
C LEU A 2 -13.95 -15.54 10.36
N ARG A 3 -12.98 -16.41 10.07
CA ARG A 3 -11.54 -16.09 10.14
C ARG A 3 -11.14 -14.95 9.23
N GLY A 4 -11.67 -14.89 8.00
CA GLY A 4 -11.37 -13.80 7.05
C GLY A 4 -11.94 -12.47 7.55
N ILE A 5 -13.15 -12.46 8.10
CA ILE A 5 -13.78 -11.27 8.67
C ILE A 5 -12.97 -10.77 9.88
N LEU A 6 -12.55 -11.66 10.77
CA LEU A 6 -11.74 -11.29 11.95
C LEU A 6 -10.38 -10.70 11.55
N ILE A 7 -9.71 -11.30 10.56
CA ILE A 7 -8.42 -10.79 10.06
C ILE A 7 -8.60 -9.42 9.38
N SER A 8 -9.68 -9.25 8.61
CA SER A 8 -9.99 -7.97 7.98
C SER A 8 -10.29 -6.88 9.01
N LEU A 9 -11.07 -7.22 10.05
CA LEU A 9 -11.37 -6.31 11.15
C LEU A 9 -10.10 -5.91 11.91
N LEU A 10 -9.25 -6.88 12.22
CA LEU A 10 -7.96 -6.63 12.88
C LEU A 10 -7.05 -5.75 12.02
N ALA A 11 -6.97 -6.01 10.72
CA ALA A 11 -6.20 -5.18 9.79
C ALA A 11 -6.72 -3.73 9.76
N SER A 12 -8.04 -3.53 9.72
CA SER A 12 -8.66 -2.21 9.75
C SER A 12 -8.36 -1.46 11.06
N LEU A 13 -8.44 -2.15 12.19
CA LEU A 13 -8.08 -1.58 13.50
C LEU A 13 -6.60 -1.18 13.55
N LEU A 14 -5.70 -2.03 13.05
CA LEU A 14 -4.26 -1.72 13.00
C LEU A 14 -3.97 -0.53 12.09
N PHE A 15 -4.67 -0.41 10.96
CA PHE A 15 -4.54 0.74 10.06
C PHE A 15 -5.03 2.04 10.74
N GLY A 16 -6.19 2.00 11.39
CA GLY A 16 -6.72 3.14 12.14
C GLY A 16 -5.79 3.55 13.29
N TYR A 17 -5.26 2.58 14.04
CA TYR A 17 -4.29 2.82 15.10
C TYR A 17 -3.01 3.48 14.56
N MET A 18 -2.48 3.00 13.43
CA MET A 18 -1.29 3.54 12.81
C MET A 18 -1.49 4.98 12.32
N TYR A 19 -2.68 5.28 11.80
CA TYR A 19 -3.06 6.63 11.39
C TYR A 19 -3.12 7.58 12.60
N TYR A 20 -3.78 7.15 13.68
CA TYR A 20 -3.86 7.92 14.93
C TYR A 20 -2.48 8.08 15.58
N PHE A 21 -1.66 7.04 15.60
CA PHE A 21 -0.32 7.07 16.16
C PHE A 21 0.58 8.12 15.49
N SER A 22 0.42 8.33 14.17
CA SER A 22 1.18 9.37 13.46
C SER A 22 0.85 10.79 13.95
N THR A 23 -0.38 11.01 14.46
CA THR A 23 -0.77 12.30 15.02
C THR A 23 -0.24 12.54 16.43
N LEU A 24 0.03 11.46 17.19
CA LEU A 24 0.60 11.53 18.53
C LEU A 24 2.11 11.85 18.53
N LEU A 25 2.78 11.59 17.41
CA LEU A 25 4.22 11.83 17.27
C LEU A 25 4.57 13.29 16.98
N LYS A 26 3.68 14.23 17.22
CA LYS A 26 4.04 15.66 17.23
C LYS A 26 5.10 15.88 18.33
N PRO A 27 6.22 16.56 18.05
CA PRO A 27 6.46 17.58 17.02
C PRO A 27 7.08 17.08 15.69
N LEU A 28 7.21 15.77 15.45
CA LEU A 28 7.79 15.29 14.20
C LEU A 28 6.86 15.59 13.01
N SER A 29 7.47 15.99 11.89
CA SER A 29 6.74 16.15 10.65
C SER A 29 6.32 14.79 10.06
N GLY A 30 5.27 14.75 9.25
CA GLY A 30 4.86 13.53 8.56
C GLY A 30 5.98 12.92 7.68
N THR A 31 6.88 13.76 7.18
CA THR A 31 8.06 13.36 6.41
C THR A 31 9.10 12.67 7.28
N ASP A 32 9.33 13.17 8.49
CA ASP A 32 10.28 12.55 9.44
C ASP A 32 9.76 11.17 9.89
N ILE A 33 8.48 11.08 10.20
CA ILE A 33 7.83 9.81 10.57
C ILE A 33 7.96 8.80 9.43
N PHE A 34 7.77 9.23 8.19
CA PHE A 34 7.95 8.39 7.01
C PHE A 34 9.39 7.91 6.88
N GLY A 35 10.37 8.80 7.05
CA GLY A 35 11.79 8.47 6.99
C GLY A 35 12.20 7.42 8.02
N TYR A 36 11.82 7.63 9.29
CA TYR A 36 12.09 6.66 10.36
C TYR A 36 11.41 5.32 10.10
N ARG A 37 10.17 5.34 9.64
CA ARG A 37 9.45 4.13 9.29
C ARG A 37 10.17 3.33 8.20
N MET A 38 10.66 3.98 7.15
CA MET A 38 11.40 3.32 6.08
C MET A 38 12.72 2.73 6.59
N LEU A 39 13.44 3.48 7.42
CA LEU A 39 14.67 3.01 8.05
C LEU A 39 14.46 1.74 8.88
N PHE A 40 13.42 1.70 9.70
CA PHE A 40 13.11 0.53 10.52
C PHE A 40 12.51 -0.63 9.72
N THR A 41 11.72 -0.34 8.69
CA THR A 41 11.09 -1.40 7.86
C THR A 41 12.13 -2.19 7.08
N PHE A 42 13.19 -1.54 6.60
CA PHE A 42 14.21 -2.17 5.77
C PHE A 42 14.88 -3.38 6.45
N PRO A 43 15.41 -3.29 7.68
CA PRO A 43 16.03 -4.45 8.36
C PRO A 43 15.01 -5.56 8.66
N PHE A 44 13.76 -5.22 8.99
CA PHE A 44 12.73 -6.22 9.24
C PHE A 44 12.32 -6.99 7.97
N VAL A 45 12.24 -6.31 6.84
CA VAL A 45 12.00 -6.96 5.54
C VAL A 45 13.17 -7.86 5.17
N ALA A 46 14.41 -7.39 5.34
CA ALA A 46 15.59 -8.19 5.09
C ALA A 46 15.62 -9.46 5.98
N LEU A 47 15.31 -9.30 7.27
CA LEU A 47 15.21 -10.40 8.22
C LEU A 47 14.11 -11.41 7.80
N SER A 48 12.95 -10.93 7.39
CA SER A 48 11.85 -11.77 6.91
C SER A 48 12.26 -12.61 5.70
N VAL A 49 12.95 -12.02 4.72
CA VAL A 49 13.45 -12.75 3.53
C VAL A 49 14.43 -13.87 3.94
N ILE A 50 15.24 -13.63 4.97
CA ILE A 50 16.18 -14.61 5.50
C ILE A 50 15.44 -15.73 6.23
N MET A 51 14.51 -15.39 7.12
CA MET A 51 13.73 -16.34 7.92
C MET A 51 12.87 -17.27 7.07
N PHE A 52 12.19 -16.74 6.08
CA PHE A 52 11.34 -17.52 5.18
C PHE A 52 12.11 -18.22 4.06
N LYS A 53 13.46 -18.20 4.09
CA LYS A 53 14.34 -18.84 3.10
C LYS A 53 14.04 -18.44 1.64
N GLN A 54 13.50 -17.26 1.42
CA GLN A 54 13.12 -16.78 0.09
C GLN A 54 14.26 -16.13 -0.71
N LYS A 55 15.51 -16.42 -0.32
CA LYS A 55 16.71 -15.89 -1.00
C LYS A 55 16.76 -16.26 -2.48
N GLN A 56 16.31 -17.48 -2.83
CA GLN A 56 16.28 -17.94 -4.23
C GLN A 56 15.28 -17.13 -5.07
N ALA A 57 14.07 -16.94 -4.57
CA ALA A 57 13.06 -16.13 -5.25
C ALA A 57 13.55 -14.68 -5.44
N LEU A 58 14.17 -14.10 -4.42
CA LEU A 58 14.75 -12.76 -4.52
C LEU A 58 15.87 -12.69 -5.59
N ALA A 59 16.74 -13.70 -5.62
CA ALA A 59 17.83 -13.78 -6.61
C ALA A 59 17.29 -13.92 -8.05
N GLU A 60 16.22 -14.68 -8.24
CA GLU A 60 15.56 -14.82 -9.54
C GLU A 60 14.91 -13.51 -10.00
N HIS A 61 14.23 -12.80 -9.09
CA HIS A 61 13.67 -11.47 -9.39
C HIS A 61 14.77 -10.46 -9.74
N LEU A 62 15.86 -10.44 -9.00
CA LEU A 62 17.02 -9.58 -9.30
C LEU A 62 17.65 -9.90 -10.66
N LYS A 63 17.75 -11.20 -11.02
CA LYS A 63 18.24 -11.61 -12.34
C LYS A 63 17.30 -11.16 -13.46
N ARG A 64 15.99 -11.25 -13.26
CA ARG A 64 14.99 -10.77 -14.23
C ARG A 64 15.07 -9.26 -14.43
N ILE A 65 15.22 -8.51 -13.35
CA ILE A 65 15.39 -7.05 -13.41
C ILE A 65 16.61 -6.66 -14.22
N LYS A 66 17.74 -7.38 -14.04
CA LYS A 66 18.98 -7.13 -14.82
C LYS A 66 18.84 -7.50 -16.29
N LYS A 67 18.04 -8.52 -16.63
CA LYS A 67 17.88 -8.98 -18.01
C LYS A 67 16.88 -8.15 -18.83
N GLN A 68 15.91 -7.54 -18.18
CA GLN A 68 14.81 -6.83 -18.83
C GLN A 68 14.64 -5.42 -18.24
N PRO A 69 15.16 -4.38 -18.90
CA PRO A 69 15.11 -3.00 -18.39
C PRO A 69 13.66 -2.49 -18.23
N LEU A 70 12.73 -3.00 -19.03
CA LEU A 70 11.31 -2.64 -18.92
C LEU A 70 10.69 -3.15 -17.61
N PHE A 71 11.11 -4.33 -17.13
CA PHE A 71 10.73 -4.85 -15.82
C PHE A 71 11.30 -4.00 -14.68
N ALA A 72 12.56 -3.59 -14.81
CA ALA A 72 13.20 -2.69 -13.83
C ALA A 72 12.44 -1.36 -13.72
N LEU A 73 12.05 -0.79 -14.86
CA LEU A 73 11.27 0.45 -14.90
C LEU A 73 9.91 0.29 -14.22
N SER A 74 9.20 -0.82 -14.47
CA SER A 74 7.92 -1.12 -13.79
C SER A 74 8.07 -1.19 -12.27
N TYR A 75 9.12 -1.85 -11.78
CA TYR A 75 9.38 -1.95 -10.33
C TYR A 75 9.69 -0.58 -9.72
N ILE A 76 10.46 0.26 -10.42
CA ILE A 76 10.78 1.62 -9.95
C ILE A 76 9.50 2.46 -9.89
N ILE A 77 8.67 2.44 -10.94
CA ILE A 77 7.41 3.20 -10.98
C ILE A 77 6.46 2.72 -9.88
N CYS A 78 6.24 1.41 -9.75
CA CYS A 78 5.39 0.86 -8.70
C CYS A 78 5.92 1.19 -7.29
N GLY A 79 7.22 1.08 -7.08
CA GLY A 79 7.85 1.43 -5.82
C GLY A 79 7.72 2.91 -5.49
N ALA A 80 7.91 3.80 -6.47
CA ALA A 80 7.74 5.23 -6.30
C ALA A 80 6.27 5.60 -5.98
N LEU A 81 5.31 5.01 -6.69
CA LEU A 81 3.88 5.23 -6.42
C LEU A 81 3.48 4.76 -5.02
N MET A 82 3.94 3.57 -4.62
CA MET A 82 3.69 3.04 -3.28
C MET A 82 4.36 3.89 -2.20
N GLY A 83 5.60 4.32 -2.41
CA GLY A 83 6.30 5.21 -1.49
C GLY A 83 5.57 6.55 -1.35
N TYR A 84 5.14 7.15 -2.46
CA TYR A 84 4.38 8.40 -2.46
C TYR A 84 3.03 8.27 -1.73
N GLN A 85 2.31 7.17 -1.97
CA GLN A 85 1.06 6.87 -1.28
C GLN A 85 1.27 6.74 0.24
N MET A 86 2.31 6.01 0.66
CA MET A 86 2.66 5.84 2.07
C MET A 86 3.07 7.16 2.73
N TRP A 87 3.81 8.00 2.00
CA TRP A 87 4.19 9.33 2.47
C TRP A 87 2.95 10.22 2.65
N LEU A 88 2.05 10.27 1.66
CA LEU A 88 0.79 11.03 1.76
C LEU A 88 -0.04 10.61 2.96
N PHE A 89 -0.12 9.30 3.22
CA PHE A 89 -0.87 8.75 4.34
C PHE A 89 -0.37 9.25 5.70
N LEU A 90 0.93 9.46 5.85
CA LEU A 90 1.53 9.98 7.08
C LEU A 90 1.56 11.52 7.13
N TRP A 91 1.69 12.15 5.99
CA TRP A 91 1.74 13.61 5.87
C TRP A 91 0.39 14.28 6.10
N ALA A 92 -0.68 13.70 5.57
CA ALA A 92 -2.02 14.30 5.56
C ALA A 92 -2.61 14.57 6.95
N PRO A 93 -2.53 13.66 7.94
CA PRO A 93 -3.06 13.93 9.28
C PRO A 93 -2.36 15.10 9.97
N ASN A 94 -1.06 15.26 9.73
CA ASN A 94 -0.25 16.30 10.34
C ASN A 94 -0.46 17.70 9.71
N ASN A 95 -1.01 17.74 8.48
CA ASN A 95 -1.25 18.99 7.73
C ASN A 95 -2.73 19.34 7.56
N GLY A 96 -3.62 18.75 8.35
CA GLY A 96 -5.05 19.03 8.30
C GLY A 96 -5.77 18.52 7.05
N SER A 97 -5.11 17.75 6.19
CA SER A 97 -5.63 17.22 4.92
C SER A 97 -6.18 15.80 5.04
N SER A 98 -6.46 15.35 6.26
CA SER A 98 -6.95 13.99 6.57
C SER A 98 -8.21 13.62 5.79
N LEU A 99 -9.17 14.55 5.72
CA LEU A 99 -10.43 14.33 5.02
C LEU A 99 -10.21 14.10 3.53
N SER A 100 -9.38 14.92 2.88
CA SER A 100 -9.09 14.80 1.44
C SER A 100 -8.47 13.46 1.09
N VAL A 101 -7.53 12.98 1.91
CA VAL A 101 -6.90 11.67 1.71
C VAL A 101 -7.89 10.55 1.99
N SER A 102 -8.74 10.66 3.01
CA SER A 102 -9.78 9.67 3.31
C SER A 102 -10.77 9.53 2.16
N PHE A 103 -11.20 10.63 1.55
CA PHE A 103 -12.03 10.59 0.33
C PHE A 103 -11.32 9.92 -0.84
N GLY A 104 -10.01 10.16 -1.02
CA GLY A 104 -9.21 9.47 -2.02
C GLY A 104 -9.22 7.95 -1.83
N TYR A 105 -9.10 7.48 -0.60
CA TYR A 105 -9.17 6.05 -0.29
C TYR A 105 -10.56 5.45 -0.51
N LEU A 106 -11.62 6.19 -0.26
CA LEU A 106 -12.99 5.76 -0.57
C LEU A 106 -13.24 5.63 -2.07
N LEU A 107 -12.59 6.46 -2.89
CA LEU A 107 -12.68 6.39 -4.35
C LEU A 107 -11.84 5.23 -4.95
N LEU A 108 -10.85 4.72 -4.21
CA LEU A 108 -9.91 3.72 -4.69
C LEU A 108 -10.59 2.44 -5.22
N PRO A 109 -11.59 1.82 -4.55
CA PRO A 109 -12.30 0.67 -5.08
C PRO A 109 -13.00 0.96 -6.42
N ILE A 110 -13.59 2.14 -6.55
CA ILE A 110 -14.29 2.57 -7.77
C ILE A 110 -13.31 2.71 -8.92
N VAL A 111 -12.15 3.36 -8.67
CA VAL A 111 -11.09 3.53 -9.66
C VAL A 111 -10.47 2.19 -10.05
N MET A 112 -10.26 1.27 -9.09
CA MET A 112 -9.75 -0.07 -9.37
C MET A 112 -10.70 -0.88 -10.27
N VAL A 113 -12.00 -0.80 -10.01
CA VAL A 113 -13.01 -1.48 -10.85
C VAL A 113 -13.06 -0.88 -12.24
N ALA A 114 -13.00 0.45 -12.37
CA ALA A 114 -12.94 1.13 -13.64
C ALA A 114 -11.68 0.76 -14.43
N ALA A 115 -10.53 0.75 -13.79
CA ALA A 115 -9.26 0.34 -14.39
C ALA A 115 -9.28 -1.13 -14.81
N GLY A 116 -9.81 -2.03 -13.98
CA GLY A 116 -10.00 -3.45 -14.31
C GLY A 116 -10.85 -3.66 -15.58
N ARG A 117 -11.92 -2.88 -15.71
CA ARG A 117 -12.77 -2.93 -16.89
C ARG A 117 -12.09 -2.42 -18.16
N ILE A 118 -11.33 -1.34 -18.05
CA ILE A 118 -10.69 -0.68 -19.21
C ILE A 118 -9.43 -1.44 -19.63
N ILE A 119 -8.56 -1.79 -18.68
CA ILE A 119 -7.23 -2.37 -18.96
C ILE A 119 -7.35 -3.86 -19.22
N PHE A 120 -8.08 -4.59 -18.38
CA PHE A 120 -8.20 -6.06 -18.47
C PHE A 120 -9.43 -6.52 -19.24
N LYS A 121 -10.27 -5.58 -19.70
CA LYS A 121 -11.53 -5.89 -20.43
C LYS A 121 -12.41 -6.89 -19.68
N GLU A 122 -12.38 -6.89 -18.36
CA GLU A 122 -13.18 -7.79 -17.53
C GLU A 122 -14.67 -7.46 -17.66
N ARG A 123 -15.48 -8.50 -17.83
CA ARG A 123 -16.94 -8.37 -17.77
C ARG A 123 -17.36 -8.25 -16.31
N ILE A 124 -17.65 -7.05 -15.88
CA ILE A 124 -18.13 -6.81 -14.52
C ILE A 124 -19.62 -7.16 -14.52
N SER A 125 -19.99 -8.17 -13.73
CA SER A 125 -21.39 -8.48 -13.46
C SER A 125 -22.05 -7.28 -12.77
N THR A 126 -23.32 -7.01 -13.12
CA THR A 126 -24.13 -5.91 -12.54
C THR A 126 -24.13 -5.95 -11.01
N LEU A 127 -24.14 -7.15 -10.43
CA LEU A 127 -24.03 -7.37 -8.98
C LEU A 127 -22.72 -6.85 -8.38
N LYS A 128 -21.60 -7.04 -9.07
CA LYS A 128 -20.29 -6.52 -8.63
C LYS A 128 -20.23 -5.00 -8.72
N PHE A 129 -20.87 -4.42 -9.71
CA PHE A 129 -20.95 -2.96 -9.87
C PHE A 129 -21.77 -2.32 -8.75
N ILE A 130 -22.90 -2.91 -8.39
CA ILE A 130 -23.75 -2.44 -7.28
C ILE A 130 -22.99 -2.57 -5.95
N ALA A 131 -22.28 -3.68 -5.70
CA ALA A 131 -21.50 -3.90 -4.48
C ALA A 131 -20.32 -2.93 -4.29
N VAL A 132 -19.87 -2.25 -5.33
CA VAL A 132 -18.80 -1.25 -5.27
C VAL A 132 -19.38 0.16 -5.01
N LEU A 133 -20.65 0.38 -5.36
CA LEU A 133 -21.36 1.65 -5.15
C LEU A 133 -22.01 1.75 -3.76
N THR A 134 -22.15 0.63 -3.07
CA THR A 134 -22.68 0.58 -1.69
C THR A 134 -21.58 0.51 -0.67
#